data_45c0eb01ce256f87043bc29f3fb21a68
#
_entry.id   45c0eb01ce256f87043bc29f3fb21a68
#
_cell.length_a   1.000
_cell.length_b   1.000
_cell.length_c   1.000
_cell.angle_alpha   90.00
_cell.angle_beta   90.00
_cell.angle_gamma   90.00
#
_symmetry.space_group_name_H-M   'P 1'
#
loop_
_entity.id
_entity.type
_entity.pdbx_description
1 polymer ?
#
loop_
_entity_poly.entity_id
_entity_poly.type
_entity_poly.pdbx_seq_one_letter_code
_entity_poly.pdbx_strand_id
1 'polypeptide(L)'
;MKQYLKFLVNLFGYKINKILLLDRMKNDGRITDLDVFNIFIENQILKEKTNFNFIQIGANDGITSDPIYHNITKYKPNGILIEPQREVFNALINNYKNNENLSFFNFAISDSNSERILYKVDDTFHHRSSCLKGVASFSKDHVIEAFKYNVKDKVDEIDFL
;
A
#
# COMPACT_ATOMS: atom_id res chain seq x y z
N MET A 1 24.56 -7.31 5.00
CA MET A 1 23.16 -7.08 5.29
C MET A 1 22.88 -6.55 6.72
N LYS A 2 23.35 -7.22 7.80
CA LYS A 2 23.16 -6.74 9.21
C LYS A 2 23.73 -5.35 9.52
N GLN A 3 24.84 -4.94 8.90
CA GLN A 3 25.43 -3.63 9.16
C GLN A 3 24.65 -2.46 8.52
N TYR A 4 24.11 -2.65 7.32
CA TYR A 4 23.28 -1.63 6.66
C TYR A 4 21.94 -1.43 7.38
N LEU A 5 21.33 -2.51 7.89
CA LEU A 5 20.12 -2.43 8.70
C LEU A 5 20.37 -1.66 10.02
N LYS A 6 21.52 -1.87 10.67
CA LYS A 6 21.94 -1.11 11.85
C LYS A 6 22.12 0.38 11.55
N PHE A 7 22.68 0.71 10.39
CA PHE A 7 22.88 2.10 9.97
C PHE A 7 21.54 2.80 9.72
N LEU A 8 20.63 2.18 8.98
CA LEU A 8 19.30 2.70 8.73
C LEU A 8 18.50 2.88 10.03
N VAL A 9 18.57 1.90 10.93
CA VAL A 9 17.89 1.94 12.23
C VAL A 9 18.43 3.07 13.12
N ASN A 10 19.73 3.31 13.13
CA ASN A 10 20.32 4.42 13.88
C ASN A 10 19.99 5.79 13.26
N LEU A 11 19.88 5.87 11.93
CA LEU A 11 19.52 7.10 11.20
C LEU A 11 18.11 7.58 11.60
N PHE A 12 17.20 6.64 11.92
CA PHE A 12 15.82 6.93 12.33
C PHE A 12 15.58 6.90 13.85
N GLY A 13 16.65 6.87 14.66
CA GLY A 13 16.56 6.96 16.12
C GLY A 13 16.01 5.71 16.82
N TYR A 14 15.96 4.56 16.14
CA TYR A 14 15.55 3.30 16.74
C TYR A 14 16.64 2.71 17.64
N LYS A 15 16.31 2.34 18.88
CA LYS A 15 17.18 1.54 19.71
C LYS A 15 17.19 0.08 19.23
N ILE A 16 18.36 -0.42 18.88
CA ILE A 16 18.60 -1.79 18.37
C ILE A 16 17.97 -2.88 19.27
N ASN A 17 17.83 -2.62 20.56
CA ASN A 17 17.23 -3.54 21.54
C ASN A 17 15.75 -3.92 21.21
N LYS A 18 14.98 -2.99 20.59
CA LYS A 18 13.60 -3.28 20.20
C LYS A 18 13.53 -4.23 19.00
N ILE A 19 14.48 -4.11 18.07
CA ILE A 19 14.57 -4.99 16.89
C ILE A 19 15.01 -6.40 17.29
N LEU A 20 15.93 -6.54 18.26
CA LEU A 20 16.34 -7.84 18.79
C LEU A 20 15.19 -8.56 19.52
N LEU A 21 14.30 -7.81 20.18
CA LEU A 21 13.10 -8.36 20.78
C LEU A 21 12.12 -8.89 19.72
N LEU A 22 11.91 -8.14 18.65
CA LEU A 22 11.04 -8.52 17.54
C LEU A 22 11.60 -9.75 16.78
N ASP A 23 12.91 -9.82 16.57
CA ASP A 23 13.59 -10.98 15.99
C ASP A 23 13.39 -12.25 16.86
N ARG A 24 13.46 -12.11 18.20
CA ARG A 24 13.14 -13.21 19.12
C ARG A 24 11.67 -13.63 19.02
N MET A 25 10.74 -12.68 19.01
CA MET A 25 9.32 -12.98 18.88
C MET A 25 8.97 -13.65 17.55
N LYS A 26 9.67 -13.31 16.47
CA LYS A 26 9.57 -13.98 15.17
C LYS A 26 10.06 -15.43 15.24
N ASN A 27 11.23 -15.65 15.83
CA ASN A 27 11.83 -16.98 15.98
C ASN A 27 10.99 -17.88 16.89
N ASP A 28 10.26 -17.30 17.85
CA ASP A 28 9.32 -18.02 18.75
C ASP A 28 7.95 -18.26 18.08
N GLY A 29 7.78 -17.95 16.79
CA GLY A 29 6.51 -18.09 16.05
C GLY A 29 5.41 -17.12 16.48
N ARG A 30 5.73 -16.11 17.30
CA ARG A 30 4.77 -15.08 17.75
C ARG A 30 4.55 -13.96 16.75
N ILE A 31 5.51 -13.78 15.83
CA ILE A 31 5.43 -12.85 14.71
C ILE A 31 5.93 -13.58 13.46
N THR A 32 5.07 -13.75 12.46
CA THR A 32 5.41 -14.46 11.22
C THR A 32 6.26 -13.59 10.27
N ASP A 33 6.03 -12.27 10.28
CA ASP A 33 6.78 -11.30 9.47
C ASP A 33 7.10 -10.03 10.25
N LEU A 34 8.34 -9.55 10.12
CA LEU A 34 8.77 -8.27 10.66
C LEU A 34 8.41 -7.16 9.67
N ASP A 35 7.29 -6.52 9.89
CA ASP A 35 6.87 -5.36 9.10
C ASP A 35 7.60 -4.08 9.57
N VAL A 36 8.81 -3.91 9.03
CA VAL A 36 9.67 -2.75 9.34
C VAL A 36 9.00 -1.44 8.94
N PHE A 37 8.22 -1.46 7.87
CA PHE A 37 7.53 -0.28 7.38
C PHE A 37 6.46 0.19 8.37
N ASN A 38 5.59 -0.71 8.83
CA ASN A 38 4.58 -0.37 9.84
C ASN A 38 5.19 0.10 11.16
N ILE A 39 6.26 -0.54 11.62
CA ILE A 39 6.99 -0.11 12.82
C ILE A 39 7.54 1.31 12.65
N PHE A 40 8.08 1.62 11.47
CA PHE A 40 8.59 2.96 11.17
C PHE A 40 7.47 4.00 11.18
N ILE A 41 6.37 3.76 10.45
CA ILE A 41 5.22 4.66 10.38
C ILE A 41 4.62 4.89 11.78
N GLU A 42 4.36 3.81 12.53
CA GLU A 42 3.84 3.91 13.90
C GLU A 42 4.74 4.79 14.78
N ASN A 43 6.05 4.62 14.68
CA ASN A 43 6.99 5.42 15.44
C ASN A 43 6.97 6.90 15.05
N GLN A 44 6.83 7.23 13.75
CA GLN A 44 6.68 8.61 13.30
C GLN A 44 5.38 9.24 13.83
N ILE A 45 4.26 8.52 13.75
CA ILE A 45 2.97 8.97 14.27
C ILE A 45 3.09 9.27 15.78
N LEU A 46 3.67 8.35 16.56
CA LEU A 46 3.82 8.51 18.01
C LEU A 46 4.77 9.63 18.39
N LYS A 47 5.78 9.91 17.57
CA LYS A 47 6.76 10.98 17.77
C LYS A 47 6.15 12.35 17.44
N GLU A 48 5.55 12.48 16.28
CA GLU A 48 5.01 13.75 15.76
C GLU A 48 3.59 14.04 16.27
N LYS A 49 2.90 13.03 16.82
CA LYS A 49 1.53 13.14 17.36
C LYS A 49 0.57 13.78 16.36
N THR A 50 -0.01 14.94 16.71
CA THR A 50 -0.97 15.67 15.89
C THR A 50 -0.36 16.30 14.62
N ASN A 51 0.95 16.38 14.52
CA ASN A 51 1.65 16.97 13.37
C ASN A 51 2.01 15.95 12.29
N PHE A 52 1.73 14.66 12.51
CA PHE A 52 1.97 13.65 11.50
C PHE A 52 0.93 13.76 10.38
N ASN A 53 1.40 14.02 9.16
CA ASN A 53 0.58 14.06 7.96
C ASN A 53 1.19 13.12 6.92
N PHE A 54 0.35 12.50 6.09
CA PHE A 54 0.82 11.60 5.04
C PHE A 54 0.05 11.78 3.73
N ILE A 55 0.67 11.34 2.63
CA ILE A 55 0.05 11.21 1.32
C ILE A 55 0.30 9.79 0.84
N GLN A 56 -0.78 9.10 0.46
CA GLN A 56 -0.71 7.78 -0.15
C GLN A 56 -1.19 7.87 -1.60
N ILE A 57 -0.31 7.50 -2.53
CA ILE A 57 -0.60 7.46 -3.96
C ILE A 57 -0.82 6.00 -4.36
N GLY A 58 -1.95 5.73 -5.04
CA GLY A 58 -2.40 4.37 -5.31
C GLY A 58 -2.93 3.71 -4.06
N ALA A 59 -3.88 4.36 -3.38
CA ALA A 59 -4.41 3.89 -2.10
C ALA A 59 -5.31 2.65 -2.23
N ASN A 60 -5.62 2.23 -3.45
CA ASN A 60 -6.54 1.11 -3.70
C ASN A 60 -7.85 1.29 -2.93
N ASP A 61 -8.43 0.22 -2.38
CA ASP A 61 -9.61 0.27 -1.52
C ASP A 61 -9.29 0.67 -0.06
N GLY A 62 -8.01 0.91 0.26
CA GLY A 62 -7.52 1.28 1.58
C GLY A 62 -7.47 0.15 2.60
N ILE A 63 -7.77 -1.10 2.20
CA ILE A 63 -7.76 -2.29 3.07
C ILE A 63 -6.93 -3.41 2.44
N THR A 64 -7.24 -3.76 1.17
CA THR A 64 -6.64 -4.92 0.50
C THR A 64 -5.16 -4.67 0.25
N SER A 65 -4.31 -5.41 0.95
CA SER A 65 -2.83 -5.29 0.87
C SER A 65 -2.30 -3.87 1.19
N ASP A 66 -3.06 -3.08 1.93
CA ASP A 66 -2.64 -1.73 2.32
C ASP A 66 -1.67 -1.79 3.51
N PRO A 67 -0.41 -1.39 3.32
CA PRO A 67 0.60 -1.47 4.37
C PRO A 67 0.38 -0.51 5.54
N ILE A 68 -0.44 0.54 5.38
CA ILE A 68 -0.67 1.54 6.42
C ILE A 68 -2.09 1.50 7.01
N TYR A 69 -2.96 0.59 6.54
CA TYR A 69 -4.35 0.46 7.02
C TYR A 69 -4.45 0.40 8.54
N HIS A 70 -3.62 -0.43 9.17
CA HIS A 70 -3.61 -0.58 10.63
C HIS A 70 -3.28 0.74 11.34
N ASN A 71 -2.30 1.49 10.84
CA ASN A 71 -1.88 2.77 11.40
C ASN A 71 -2.94 3.86 11.21
N ILE A 72 -3.57 3.92 10.04
CA ILE A 72 -4.66 4.86 9.76
C ILE A 72 -5.85 4.61 10.69
N THR A 73 -6.26 3.36 10.84
CA THR A 73 -7.41 2.99 11.69
C THR A 73 -7.14 3.22 13.17
N LYS A 74 -5.95 2.89 13.64
CA LYS A 74 -5.57 2.97 15.05
C LYS A 74 -5.32 4.40 15.53
N TYR A 75 -4.59 5.19 14.73
CA TYR A 75 -4.09 6.50 15.16
C TYR A 75 -4.82 7.68 14.53
N LYS A 76 -5.59 7.44 13.47
CA LYS A 76 -6.35 8.45 12.72
C LYS A 76 -5.53 9.69 12.35
N PRO A 77 -4.32 9.53 11.75
CA PRO A 77 -3.51 10.67 11.33
C PRO A 77 -4.20 11.44 10.21
N ASN A 78 -3.80 12.70 10.02
CA ASN A 78 -4.25 13.47 8.86
C ASN A 78 -3.61 12.90 7.59
N GLY A 79 -4.39 12.72 6.55
CA GLY A 79 -3.87 12.13 5.32
C GLY A 79 -4.63 12.49 4.06
N ILE A 80 -3.92 12.32 2.95
CA ILE A 80 -4.46 12.41 1.60
C ILE A 80 -4.32 11.02 0.96
N LEU A 81 -5.43 10.49 0.45
CA LEU A 81 -5.46 9.24 -0.28
C LEU A 81 -5.87 9.49 -1.73
N ILE A 82 -5.08 8.99 -2.66
CA ILE A 82 -5.24 9.21 -4.09
C ILE A 82 -5.39 7.86 -4.78
N GLU A 83 -6.50 7.67 -5.50
CA GLU A 83 -6.76 6.44 -6.25
C GLU A 83 -7.44 6.79 -7.59
N PRO A 84 -6.84 6.43 -8.74
CA PRO A 84 -7.38 6.78 -10.05
C PRO A 84 -8.57 5.94 -10.49
N GLN A 85 -8.67 4.69 -10.09
CA GLN A 85 -9.75 3.79 -10.52
C GLN A 85 -11.05 4.11 -9.79
N ARG A 86 -12.07 4.56 -10.52
CA ARG A 86 -13.32 5.08 -9.96
C ARG A 86 -14.03 4.11 -9.00
N GLU A 87 -14.14 2.85 -9.40
CA GLU A 87 -14.82 1.82 -8.61
C GLU A 87 -14.06 1.52 -7.31
N VAL A 88 -12.73 1.44 -7.41
CA VAL A 88 -11.83 1.22 -6.27
C VAL A 88 -11.84 2.42 -5.33
N PHE A 89 -11.83 3.64 -5.89
CA PHE A 89 -11.94 4.89 -5.14
C PHE A 89 -13.26 4.99 -4.36
N ASN A 90 -14.39 4.55 -4.93
CA ASN A 90 -15.66 4.51 -4.21
C ASN A 90 -15.61 3.54 -3.01
N ALA A 91 -14.94 2.40 -3.17
CA ALA A 91 -14.69 1.48 -2.05
C ALA A 91 -13.80 2.12 -0.98
N LEU A 92 -12.72 2.81 -1.39
CA LEU A 92 -11.82 3.55 -0.50
C LEU A 92 -12.58 4.53 0.39
N ILE A 93 -13.42 5.41 -0.20
CA ILE A 93 -14.22 6.37 0.55
C ILE A 93 -15.15 5.64 1.54
N ASN A 94 -15.83 4.57 1.09
CA ASN A 94 -16.75 3.85 1.95
C ASN A 94 -16.04 3.18 3.13
N ASN A 95 -14.84 2.66 2.93
CA ASN A 95 -14.05 2.00 3.96
C ASN A 95 -13.57 2.96 5.05
N TYR A 96 -13.33 4.23 4.69
CA TYR A 96 -12.87 5.26 5.61
C TYR A 96 -13.93 6.34 5.92
N LYS A 97 -15.21 6.12 5.62
CA LYS A 97 -16.29 7.10 5.76
C LYS A 97 -16.44 7.77 7.14
N ASN A 98 -15.94 7.12 8.19
CA ASN A 98 -15.97 7.62 9.57
C ASN A 98 -14.63 8.24 10.02
N ASN A 99 -13.71 8.51 9.08
CA ASN A 99 -12.43 9.13 9.39
C ASN A 99 -12.34 10.53 8.77
N GLU A 100 -12.69 11.54 9.58
CA GLU A 100 -12.75 12.94 9.16
C GLU A 100 -11.36 13.55 8.89
N ASN A 101 -10.29 12.87 9.28
CA ASN A 101 -8.91 13.33 9.09
C ASN A 101 -8.35 13.01 7.70
N LEU A 102 -9.14 12.36 6.84
CA LEU A 102 -8.71 11.95 5.51
C LEU A 102 -9.36 12.78 4.41
N SER A 103 -8.56 13.15 3.43
CA SER A 103 -9.02 13.73 2.16
C SER A 103 -8.80 12.75 1.03
N PHE A 104 -9.75 12.65 0.10
CA PHE A 104 -9.75 11.65 -0.97
C PHE A 104 -9.76 12.32 -2.34
N PHE A 105 -8.94 11.82 -3.26
CA PHE A 105 -8.86 12.35 -4.61
C PHE A 105 -8.86 11.24 -5.66
N ASN A 106 -9.76 11.37 -6.66
CA ASN A 106 -9.88 10.41 -7.75
C ASN A 106 -9.14 10.93 -8.99
N PHE A 107 -7.83 10.81 -9.01
CA PHE A 107 -6.98 11.07 -10.17
C PHE A 107 -5.67 10.29 -10.07
N ALA A 108 -4.95 10.21 -11.19
CA ALA A 108 -3.61 9.62 -11.22
C ALA A 108 -2.55 10.72 -11.13
N ILE A 109 -1.44 10.41 -10.46
CA ILE A 109 -0.27 11.30 -10.41
C ILE A 109 0.60 11.05 -11.64
N SER A 110 1.03 12.12 -12.30
CA SER A 110 1.89 12.09 -13.48
C SER A 110 2.89 13.24 -13.44
N ASP A 111 3.84 13.24 -14.37
CA ASP A 111 4.83 14.27 -14.61
C ASP A 111 4.28 15.50 -15.33
N SER A 112 3.06 15.40 -15.85
CA SER A 112 2.39 16.46 -16.59
C SER A 112 0.89 16.48 -16.31
N ASN A 113 0.28 17.66 -16.37
CA ASN A 113 -1.17 17.80 -16.27
C ASN A 113 -1.79 17.51 -17.64
N SER A 114 -2.22 16.27 -17.86
CA SER A 114 -2.75 15.78 -19.12
C SER A 114 -3.75 14.65 -18.91
N GLU A 115 -4.63 14.45 -19.88
CA GLU A 115 -5.44 13.23 -19.93
C GLU A 115 -4.61 12.08 -20.50
N ARG A 116 -4.64 10.92 -19.84
CA ARG A 116 -3.93 9.71 -20.25
C ARG A 116 -4.84 8.51 -20.12
N ILE A 117 -4.59 7.50 -20.96
CA ILE A 117 -5.25 6.20 -20.83
C ILE A 117 -4.66 5.47 -19.63
N LEU A 118 -5.52 5.06 -18.70
CA LEU A 118 -5.19 4.19 -17.58
C LEU A 118 -5.65 2.78 -17.94
N TYR A 119 -4.70 1.87 -18.14
CA TYR A 119 -4.97 0.45 -18.36
C TYR A 119 -5.23 -0.22 -17.01
N LYS A 120 -6.21 -1.10 -16.95
CA LYS A 120 -6.51 -1.94 -15.77
C LYS A 120 -6.77 -3.38 -16.19
N VAL A 121 -6.75 -4.29 -15.22
CA VAL A 121 -7.20 -5.66 -15.43
C VAL A 121 -8.73 -5.66 -15.51
N ASP A 122 -9.30 -6.40 -16.46
CA ASP A 122 -10.75 -6.54 -16.60
C ASP A 122 -11.36 -7.20 -15.35
N ASP A 123 -12.52 -6.71 -14.95
CA ASP A 123 -13.21 -7.13 -13.72
C ASP A 123 -13.58 -8.62 -13.72
N THR A 124 -13.75 -9.22 -14.90
CA THR A 124 -14.03 -10.66 -15.06
C THR A 124 -12.90 -11.55 -14.51
N PHE A 125 -11.67 -11.02 -14.42
CA PHE A 125 -10.51 -11.73 -13.90
C PHE A 125 -10.27 -11.53 -12.40
N HIS A 126 -10.98 -10.63 -11.73
CA HIS A 126 -10.75 -10.32 -10.31
C HIS A 126 -11.01 -11.50 -9.37
N HIS A 127 -11.79 -12.51 -9.80
CA HIS A 127 -12.00 -13.74 -9.04
C HIS A 127 -10.74 -14.61 -8.92
N ARG A 128 -9.74 -14.43 -9.80
CA ARG A 128 -8.47 -15.19 -9.81
C ARG A 128 -7.49 -14.72 -8.74
N SER A 129 -7.53 -13.42 -8.40
CA SER A 129 -6.72 -12.85 -7.31
C SER A 129 -7.31 -11.51 -6.87
N SER A 130 -7.47 -11.31 -5.57
CA SER A 130 -7.96 -10.03 -5.01
C SER A 130 -7.04 -8.86 -5.32
N CYS A 131 -5.74 -9.11 -5.52
CA CYS A 131 -4.77 -8.07 -5.86
C CYS A 131 -4.99 -7.47 -7.25
N LEU A 132 -5.66 -8.18 -8.17
CA LEU A 132 -5.90 -7.71 -9.54
C LEU A 132 -6.77 -6.46 -9.60
N LYS A 133 -7.66 -6.24 -8.63
CA LYS A 133 -8.51 -5.03 -8.56
C LYS A 133 -7.71 -3.73 -8.49
N GLY A 134 -6.56 -3.76 -7.84
CA GLY A 134 -5.69 -2.59 -7.69
C GLY A 134 -4.67 -2.42 -8.82
N VAL A 135 -4.61 -3.37 -9.77
CA VAL A 135 -3.62 -3.30 -10.86
C VAL A 135 -4.09 -2.32 -11.92
N ALA A 136 -3.47 -1.15 -11.96
CA ALA A 136 -3.65 -0.16 -13.00
C ALA A 136 -2.34 0.56 -13.32
N SER A 137 -2.12 0.94 -14.59
CA SER A 137 -0.92 1.64 -15.03
C SER A 137 -1.17 2.43 -16.31
N PHE A 138 -0.35 3.43 -16.57
CA PHE A 138 -0.25 4.08 -17.88
C PHE A 138 0.46 3.21 -18.94
N SER A 139 1.13 2.13 -18.51
CA SER A 139 1.76 1.14 -19.39
C SER A 139 0.91 -0.13 -19.45
N LYS A 140 0.43 -0.48 -20.64
CA LYS A 140 -0.28 -1.74 -20.90
C LYS A 140 0.59 -2.94 -20.53
N ASP A 141 1.87 -2.93 -20.91
CA ASP A 141 2.80 -4.02 -20.64
C ASP A 141 2.97 -4.27 -19.15
N HIS A 142 3.03 -3.21 -18.34
CA HIS A 142 3.09 -3.35 -16.90
C HIS A 142 1.84 -4.05 -16.33
N VAL A 143 0.65 -3.72 -16.83
CA VAL A 143 -0.58 -4.42 -16.41
C VAL A 143 -0.55 -5.89 -16.79
N ILE A 144 -0.06 -6.21 -17.99
CA ILE A 144 0.08 -7.59 -18.46
C ILE A 144 1.06 -8.37 -17.57
N GLU A 145 2.22 -7.81 -17.27
CA GLU A 145 3.22 -8.44 -16.39
C GLU A 145 2.68 -8.67 -14.99
N ALA A 146 2.02 -7.64 -14.41
CA ALA A 146 1.41 -7.75 -13.09
C ALA A 146 0.30 -8.81 -13.06
N PHE A 147 -0.49 -8.92 -14.13
CA PHE A 147 -1.50 -9.98 -14.28
C PHE A 147 -0.84 -11.36 -14.28
N LYS A 148 0.17 -11.58 -15.13
CA LYS A 148 0.91 -12.84 -15.22
C LYS A 148 1.54 -13.25 -13.88
N TYR A 149 2.07 -12.29 -13.14
CA TYR A 149 2.65 -12.53 -11.82
C TYR A 149 1.62 -12.99 -10.78
N ASN A 150 0.42 -12.40 -10.80
CA ASN A 150 -0.63 -12.68 -9.82
C ASN A 150 -1.48 -13.91 -10.17
N VAL A 151 -1.54 -14.29 -11.44
CA VAL A 151 -2.27 -15.48 -11.93
C VAL A 151 -1.24 -16.53 -12.32
N LYS A 152 -0.84 -17.38 -11.39
CA LYS A 152 0.20 -18.41 -11.56
C LYS A 152 -0.12 -19.50 -12.61
N ASP A 153 -1.28 -19.43 -13.25
CA ASP A 153 -1.69 -20.36 -14.29
C ASP A 153 -1.15 -19.94 -15.67
N LYS A 154 -0.97 -20.92 -16.56
CA LYS A 154 -0.54 -20.71 -17.95
C LYS A 154 -1.42 -19.68 -18.65
N VAL A 155 -0.85 -18.53 -18.96
CA VAL A 155 -1.51 -17.40 -19.66
C VAL A 155 -1.25 -17.54 -21.17
N ASP A 156 -1.43 -18.74 -21.71
CA ASP A 156 -1.13 -18.99 -23.14
C ASP A 156 -2.26 -18.55 -24.09
N GLU A 157 -3.44 -18.12 -23.54
CA GLU A 157 -4.62 -17.83 -24.35
C GLU A 157 -5.48 -16.65 -23.82
N ILE A 158 -4.87 -15.57 -23.38
CA ILE A 158 -5.67 -14.37 -23.07
C ILE A 158 -5.47 -13.34 -24.17
N ASP A 159 -6.46 -13.23 -25.06
CA ASP A 159 -6.60 -12.09 -25.97
C ASP A 159 -6.82 -10.81 -25.11
N PHE A 160 -5.79 -10.00 -25.05
CA PHE A 160 -5.89 -8.67 -24.47
C PHE A 160 -6.58 -7.74 -25.50
N LEU A 161 -7.87 -7.54 -25.33
CA LEU A 161 -8.66 -6.56 -26.08
C LEU A 161 -8.27 -5.14 -25.71
#